data_6a4d804ac2ef0ab59d67f90ba7a7457d
#
_entry.id   6a4d804ac2ef0ab59d67f90ba7a7457d
#
_cell.length_a   1.000
_cell.length_b   1.000
_cell.length_c   1.000
_cell.angle_alpha   90.00
_cell.angle_beta   90.00
_cell.angle_gamma   90.00
#
_symmetry.space_group_name_H-M   'P 1'
#
loop_
_entity.id
_entity.type
_entity.pdbx_description
1 polymer ?
#
loop_
_entity_poly.entity_id
_entity_poly.type
_entity_poly.pdbx_seq_one_letter_code
_entity_poly.pdbx_strand_id
1 'polypeptide(L)'
;LMAIVKDWGKITQFGSIRSTRPTNIMLAAEWNAVLCHDGGPFYINDWLAKKYSANFSGTFSRVNNGKSREFTEYICTGDLDKNFSNSKYGTEYNEYYQGPHYVFSDSEITPGDGAIDATQIKLPFSHNGSTLKYNAETGTYDYYEYGSAHVDPAHDNAVLTFKNVILQNCTFSQLDDNGYMIYNAIDSGRDAYYITNGKAVEVTW
;
A
#
# COMPACT_ATOMS: atom_id res chain seq x y z
N LEU A 1 2.74 -3.79 4.73
CA LEU A 1 1.64 -3.30 3.90
C LEU A 1 1.67 -1.77 3.82
N MET A 2 1.27 -1.21 2.71
CA MET A 2 1.06 0.21 2.48
C MET A 2 -0.33 0.38 1.85
N ALA A 3 -1.07 1.40 2.25
CA ALA A 3 -2.35 1.72 1.64
C ALA A 3 -2.31 3.16 1.10
N ILE A 4 -2.94 3.38 -0.05
CA ILE A 4 -3.16 4.71 -0.62
C ILE A 4 -4.65 5.03 -0.46
N VAL A 5 -4.95 6.10 0.26
CA VAL A 5 -6.32 6.48 0.59
C VAL A 5 -6.60 7.87 0.00
N LYS A 6 -7.66 7.98 -0.80
CA LYS A 6 -8.05 9.23 -1.44
C LYS A 6 -9.02 10.04 -0.55
N ASP A 7 -9.99 9.39 0.05
CA ASP A 7 -11.07 10.03 0.82
C ASP A 7 -10.85 9.83 2.34
N TRP A 8 -9.82 10.51 2.87
CA TRP A 8 -9.42 10.32 4.27
C TRP A 8 -10.42 10.90 5.29
N GLY A 9 -11.34 11.77 4.87
CA GLY A 9 -12.35 12.34 5.76
C GLY A 9 -13.28 11.30 6.40
N LYS A 10 -13.32 10.10 5.85
CA LYS A 10 -14.08 8.96 6.40
C LYS A 10 -13.26 8.08 7.37
N ILE A 11 -11.98 8.35 7.52
CA ILE A 11 -11.12 7.58 8.43
C ILE A 11 -11.45 7.97 9.87
N THR A 12 -11.89 7.01 10.65
CA THR A 12 -12.09 7.15 12.09
C THR A 12 -10.89 6.65 12.88
N GLN A 13 -10.30 5.54 12.46
CA GLN A 13 -9.07 4.97 13.00
C GLN A 13 -8.40 4.09 11.95
N PHE A 14 -7.14 4.37 11.62
CA PHE A 14 -6.36 3.61 10.63
C PHE A 14 -4.92 3.40 11.12
N GLY A 15 -4.44 2.17 11.09
CA GLY A 15 -3.09 1.83 11.53
C GLY A 15 -2.95 0.34 11.87
N SER A 16 -1.90 -0.05 12.56
CA SER A 16 -0.87 0.84 13.17
C SER A 16 0.05 1.43 12.10
N ILE A 17 0.36 2.72 12.28
CA ILE A 17 1.32 3.44 11.44
C ILE A 17 2.73 3.02 11.87
N ARG A 18 3.58 2.69 10.90
CA ARG A 18 4.89 2.09 11.13
C ARG A 18 6.00 2.85 10.41
N SER A 19 7.23 2.43 10.67
CA SER A 19 8.43 2.98 10.06
C SER A 19 8.43 2.84 8.54
N THR A 20 8.79 3.91 7.85
CA THR A 20 8.90 3.91 6.38
C THR A 20 10.23 3.33 5.88
N ARG A 21 10.27 3.04 4.60
CA ARG A 21 11.44 2.53 3.85
C ARG A 21 11.50 3.23 2.49
N PRO A 22 12.63 3.20 1.77
CA PRO A 22 12.77 3.85 0.46
C PRO A 22 11.66 3.47 -0.53
N THR A 23 11.27 2.21 -0.61
CA THR A 23 10.17 1.76 -1.48
C THR A 23 8.86 2.48 -1.18
N ASN A 24 8.50 2.67 0.11
CA ASN A 24 7.28 3.40 0.46
C ASN A 24 7.35 4.87 0.05
N ILE A 25 8.53 5.50 0.17
CA ILE A 25 8.75 6.89 -0.21
C ILE A 25 8.62 7.05 -1.73
N MET A 26 9.21 6.13 -2.51
CA MET A 26 9.09 6.12 -3.97
C MET A 26 7.63 5.98 -4.41
N LEU A 27 6.90 5.00 -3.87
CA LEU A 27 5.49 4.79 -4.19
C LEU A 27 4.62 5.99 -3.80
N ALA A 28 4.84 6.59 -2.62
CA ALA A 28 4.11 7.79 -2.23
C ALA A 28 4.36 8.96 -3.20
N ALA A 29 5.61 9.15 -3.65
CA ALA A 29 5.96 10.18 -4.61
C ALA A 29 5.33 9.93 -5.99
N GLU A 30 5.32 8.69 -6.47
CA GLU A 30 4.69 8.27 -7.72
C GLU A 30 3.18 8.61 -7.74
N TRP A 31 2.50 8.40 -6.63
CA TRP A 31 1.07 8.73 -6.47
C TRP A 31 0.82 10.20 -6.11
N ASN A 32 1.86 11.02 -5.97
CA ASN A 32 1.76 12.38 -5.43
C ASN A 32 1.04 12.43 -4.08
N ALA A 33 1.25 11.41 -3.26
CA ALA A 33 0.59 11.23 -1.97
C ALA A 33 1.44 11.76 -0.82
N VAL A 34 0.78 12.18 0.26
CA VAL A 34 1.47 12.50 1.52
C VAL A 34 1.69 11.21 2.30
N LEU A 35 2.95 10.88 2.57
CA LEU A 35 3.33 9.67 3.28
C LEU A 35 3.13 9.82 4.79
N CYS A 36 2.29 8.99 5.38
CA CYS A 36 2.09 8.90 6.83
C CYS A 36 2.91 7.74 7.39
N HIS A 37 3.84 8.01 8.31
CA HIS A 37 4.72 6.99 8.89
C HIS A 37 5.14 7.32 10.33
N ASP A 38 5.71 6.37 11.05
CA ASP A 38 6.34 6.57 12.36
C ASP A 38 7.82 6.21 12.28
N GLY A 39 8.64 7.22 12.01
CA GLY A 39 10.09 7.07 11.88
C GLY A 39 10.55 6.21 10.71
N GLY A 40 11.76 5.68 10.87
CA GLY A 40 12.43 4.81 9.92
C GLY A 40 13.94 4.77 10.18
N PRO A 41 14.72 4.00 9.42
CA PRO A 41 16.18 3.97 9.55
C PRO A 41 16.80 5.31 9.12
N PHE A 42 17.98 5.62 9.65
CA PHE A 42 18.62 6.94 9.46
C PHE A 42 18.82 7.35 7.99
N TYR A 43 19.04 6.40 7.10
CA TYR A 43 19.29 6.67 5.67
C TYR A 43 18.06 7.13 4.88
N ILE A 44 16.86 7.05 5.43
CA ILE A 44 15.67 7.60 4.75
C ILE A 44 15.59 9.12 4.80
N ASN A 45 16.36 9.78 5.69
CA ASN A 45 16.28 11.22 5.88
C ASN A 45 16.56 11.99 4.59
N ASP A 46 17.53 11.53 3.78
CA ASP A 46 17.86 12.15 2.50
C ASP A 46 16.74 12.00 1.47
N TRP A 47 15.98 10.91 1.54
CA TRP A 47 14.79 10.67 0.71
C TRP A 47 13.62 11.55 1.13
N LEU A 48 13.37 11.64 2.45
CA LEU A 48 12.28 12.45 3.01
C LEU A 48 12.53 13.96 2.85
N ALA A 49 13.79 14.39 2.74
CA ALA A 49 14.16 15.78 2.52
C ALA A 49 13.95 16.25 1.06
N LYS A 50 13.66 15.35 0.13
CA LYS A 50 13.41 15.72 -1.27
C LYS A 50 12.11 16.50 -1.42
N LYS A 51 12.08 17.44 -2.37
CA LYS A 51 10.93 18.33 -2.60
C LYS A 51 9.64 17.59 -2.97
N TYR A 52 9.77 16.44 -3.64
CA TYR A 52 8.64 15.59 -4.01
C TYR A 52 8.12 14.71 -2.86
N SER A 53 8.82 14.66 -1.71
CA SER A 53 8.47 13.81 -0.58
C SER A 53 7.70 14.60 0.48
N ALA A 54 6.38 14.68 0.32
CA ALA A 54 5.50 15.19 1.38
C ALA A 54 5.26 14.08 2.42
N ASN A 55 5.48 14.38 3.71
CA ASN A 55 5.31 13.36 4.73
C ASN A 55 4.97 13.91 6.13
N PHE A 56 4.28 13.08 6.92
CA PHE A 56 4.06 13.25 8.35
C PHE A 56 4.64 12.05 9.11
N SER A 57 5.46 12.31 10.12
CA SER A 57 6.14 11.28 10.90
C SER A 57 5.93 11.46 12.39
N GLY A 58 5.39 10.45 13.06
CA GLY A 58 5.25 10.42 14.52
C GLY A 58 4.30 11.48 15.09
N THR A 59 3.34 11.95 14.29
CA THR A 59 2.45 13.07 14.62
C THR A 59 1.00 12.67 14.87
N PHE A 60 0.74 11.37 14.90
CA PHE A 60 -0.60 10.81 15.00
C PHE A 60 -0.94 10.34 16.42
N SER A 61 -2.19 10.03 16.62
CA SER A 61 -2.73 9.59 17.91
C SER A 61 -2.17 8.23 18.35
N ARG A 62 -2.06 8.03 19.68
CA ARG A 62 -1.68 6.75 20.27
C ARG A 62 -2.92 6.07 20.85
N VAL A 63 -3.19 4.85 20.36
CA VAL A 63 -4.33 4.03 20.80
C VAL A 63 -3.82 2.99 21.80
N ASN A 64 -4.46 2.90 22.95
CA ASN A 64 -4.16 1.84 23.92
C ASN A 64 -4.83 0.54 23.47
N ASN A 65 -4.06 -0.32 22.79
CA ASN A 65 -4.50 -1.61 22.25
C ASN A 65 -3.80 -2.81 22.92
N GLY A 66 -3.12 -2.59 24.05
CA GLY A 66 -2.40 -3.64 24.78
C GLY A 66 -1.10 -4.12 24.12
N LYS A 67 -0.69 -3.52 22.99
CA LYS A 67 0.54 -3.88 22.26
C LYS A 67 1.71 -2.96 22.65
N SER A 68 2.92 -3.33 22.24
CA SER A 68 4.09 -2.47 22.42
C SER A 68 3.91 -1.14 21.68
N ARG A 69 4.61 -0.08 22.18
CA ARG A 69 4.48 1.31 21.71
C ARG A 69 4.54 1.44 20.18
N GLU A 70 5.37 0.64 19.52
CA GLU A 70 5.55 0.66 18.07
C GLU A 70 4.30 0.25 17.27
N PHE A 71 3.30 -0.38 17.91
CA PHE A 71 2.04 -0.78 17.30
C PHE A 71 0.85 0.05 17.77
N THR A 72 1.08 1.20 18.42
CA THR A 72 0.01 2.00 19.03
C THR A 72 -0.29 3.30 18.28
N GLU A 73 0.50 3.69 17.27
CA GLU A 73 0.23 4.89 16.50
C GLU A 73 -0.79 4.64 15.40
N TYR A 74 -1.83 5.46 15.38
CA TYR A 74 -2.94 5.38 14.45
C TYR A 74 -3.31 6.77 13.95
N ILE A 75 -3.75 6.88 12.71
CA ILE A 75 -4.45 8.06 12.20
C ILE A 75 -5.88 7.98 12.74
N CYS A 76 -6.24 8.88 13.64
CA CYS A 76 -7.58 8.99 14.19
C CYS A 76 -8.31 10.19 13.59
N THR A 77 -9.63 10.28 13.82
CA THR A 77 -10.45 11.39 13.36
C THR A 77 -9.81 12.75 13.71
N GLY A 78 -9.62 13.60 12.70
CA GLY A 78 -9.05 14.94 12.84
C GLY A 78 -7.51 15.02 12.85
N ASP A 79 -6.80 13.90 12.94
CA ASP A 79 -5.34 13.91 12.95
C ASP A 79 -4.74 14.44 11.64
N LEU A 80 -5.31 14.07 10.49
CA LEU A 80 -4.84 14.56 9.19
C LEU A 80 -5.12 16.06 9.02
N ASP A 81 -6.31 16.51 9.36
CA ASP A 81 -6.67 17.95 9.29
C ASP A 81 -5.71 18.79 10.14
N LYS A 82 -5.40 18.33 11.36
CA LYS A 82 -4.43 18.95 12.24
C LYS A 82 -3.03 18.98 11.63
N ASN A 83 -2.58 17.86 11.04
CA ASN A 83 -1.25 17.78 10.45
C ASN A 83 -1.14 18.69 9.21
N PHE A 84 -2.13 18.69 8.31
CA PHE A 84 -2.16 19.57 7.15
C PHE A 84 -2.17 21.04 7.57
N SER A 85 -3.03 21.42 8.53
CA SER A 85 -3.14 22.80 9.03
C SER A 85 -1.84 23.34 9.65
N ASN A 86 -0.99 22.47 10.20
CA ASN A 86 0.27 22.82 10.82
C ASN A 86 1.49 22.58 9.93
N SER A 87 1.30 22.32 8.65
CA SER A 87 2.37 21.98 7.71
C SER A 87 2.39 22.91 6.51
N LYS A 88 3.42 22.77 5.67
CA LYS A 88 3.52 23.40 4.34
C LYS A 88 2.84 22.60 3.23
N TYR A 89 2.35 21.40 3.54
CA TYR A 89 1.76 20.50 2.54
C TYR A 89 0.30 20.87 2.30
N GLY A 90 -0.10 20.91 1.03
CA GLY A 90 -1.49 21.06 0.63
C GLY A 90 -2.21 19.72 0.55
N THR A 91 -3.53 19.78 0.39
CA THR A 91 -4.42 18.65 0.18
C THR A 91 -4.67 18.36 -1.32
N GLU A 92 -4.20 19.25 -2.18
CA GLU A 92 -4.28 19.13 -3.64
C GLU A 92 -2.95 18.59 -4.20
N TYR A 93 -3.03 18.07 -5.43
CA TYR A 93 -1.82 17.68 -6.15
C TYR A 93 -0.86 18.85 -6.35
N ASN A 94 0.43 18.60 -6.21
CA ASN A 94 1.47 19.62 -6.36
C ASN A 94 2.11 19.57 -7.77
N GLU A 95 3.16 20.39 -7.99
CA GLU A 95 3.86 20.52 -9.26
C GLU A 95 4.53 19.25 -9.78
N TYR A 96 4.65 18.21 -8.96
CA TYR A 96 5.22 16.91 -9.34
C TYR A 96 4.17 15.92 -9.86
N TYR A 97 2.89 16.28 -9.83
CA TYR A 97 1.82 15.40 -10.31
C TYR A 97 1.90 15.20 -11.81
N GLN A 98 1.98 13.96 -12.26
CA GLN A 98 2.13 13.58 -13.66
C GLN A 98 0.81 13.09 -14.29
N GLY A 99 -0.30 13.24 -13.62
CA GLY A 99 -1.60 12.73 -14.07
C GLY A 99 -2.05 11.49 -13.30
N PRO A 100 -3.21 10.93 -13.64
CA PRO A 100 -3.74 9.72 -12.98
C PRO A 100 -2.77 8.55 -13.15
N HIS A 101 -2.43 7.89 -12.04
CA HIS A 101 -1.57 6.70 -12.08
C HIS A 101 -2.28 5.51 -12.75
N TYR A 102 -3.58 5.34 -12.50
CA TYR A 102 -4.43 4.38 -13.18
C TYR A 102 -5.67 5.04 -13.77
N VAL A 103 -6.15 4.47 -14.87
CA VAL A 103 -7.46 4.79 -15.44
C VAL A 103 -8.45 3.76 -14.91
N PHE A 104 -9.34 4.19 -14.02
CA PHE A 104 -10.39 3.33 -13.48
C PHE A 104 -11.58 3.28 -14.43
N SER A 105 -12.25 2.13 -14.51
CA SER A 105 -13.47 1.92 -15.29
C SER A 105 -14.63 1.56 -14.35
N ASP A 106 -15.80 2.13 -14.61
CA ASP A 106 -17.05 1.74 -13.95
C ASP A 106 -17.60 0.43 -14.52
N SER A 107 -17.10 0.01 -15.69
CA SER A 107 -17.45 -1.26 -16.31
C SER A 107 -16.53 -2.38 -15.79
N GLU A 108 -17.11 -3.57 -15.67
CA GLU A 108 -16.33 -4.74 -15.32
C GLU A 108 -15.30 -5.04 -16.42
N ILE A 109 -14.04 -5.20 -16.02
CA ILE A 109 -12.96 -5.57 -16.94
C ILE A 109 -12.93 -7.10 -17.02
N THR A 110 -13.24 -7.62 -18.20
CA THR A 110 -13.09 -9.04 -18.49
C THR A 110 -11.74 -9.26 -19.16
N PRO A 111 -10.86 -10.08 -18.59
CA PRO A 111 -9.61 -10.47 -19.25
C PRO A 111 -9.88 -11.09 -20.61
N GLY A 112 -9.13 -10.66 -21.63
CA GLY A 112 -9.28 -11.10 -23.01
C GLY A 112 -8.82 -12.54 -23.26
N ASP A 113 -8.77 -12.91 -24.54
CA ASP A 113 -8.23 -14.19 -24.99
C ASP A 113 -6.77 -14.37 -24.52
N GLY A 114 -6.42 -15.58 -24.10
CA GLY A 114 -5.10 -15.88 -23.54
C GLY A 114 -4.97 -15.68 -22.03
N ALA A 115 -6.02 -15.24 -21.34
CA ALA A 115 -6.01 -15.15 -19.88
C ALA A 115 -5.90 -16.56 -19.26
N ILE A 116 -5.04 -16.67 -18.25
CA ILE A 116 -4.84 -17.90 -17.49
C ILE A 116 -5.66 -17.91 -16.19
N ASP A 117 -5.94 -19.10 -15.65
CA ASP A 117 -6.65 -19.22 -14.39
C ASP A 117 -5.78 -18.70 -13.23
N ALA A 118 -6.36 -17.82 -12.41
CA ALA A 118 -5.72 -17.20 -11.26
C ALA A 118 -6.66 -17.15 -10.05
N THR A 119 -7.28 -18.29 -9.74
CA THR A 119 -8.18 -18.40 -8.57
C THR A 119 -7.42 -18.43 -7.25
N GLN A 120 -6.13 -18.72 -7.28
CA GLN A 120 -5.25 -18.66 -6.13
C GLN A 120 -3.89 -18.08 -6.53
N ILE A 121 -3.46 -17.05 -5.78
CA ILE A 121 -2.18 -16.37 -5.98
C ILE A 121 -1.36 -16.56 -4.70
N LYS A 122 -0.22 -17.25 -4.80
CA LYS A 122 0.76 -17.33 -3.70
C LYS A 122 1.86 -16.32 -3.94
N LEU A 123 2.01 -15.38 -3.03
CA LEU A 123 3.07 -14.38 -3.09
C LEU A 123 4.41 -14.98 -2.58
N PRO A 124 5.57 -14.53 -3.11
CA PRO A 124 6.86 -15.10 -2.76
C PRO A 124 7.39 -14.62 -1.40
N PHE A 125 6.50 -14.42 -0.42
CA PHE A 125 6.84 -13.98 0.93
C PHE A 125 6.77 -15.15 1.89
N SER A 126 7.87 -15.90 2.01
CA SER A 126 7.94 -17.14 2.80
C SER A 126 7.65 -16.94 4.29
N HIS A 127 7.93 -15.74 4.84
CA HIS A 127 7.75 -15.46 6.26
C HIS A 127 6.28 -15.51 6.69
N ASN A 128 5.38 -14.89 5.94
CA ASN A 128 3.96 -14.80 6.28
C ASN A 128 3.05 -15.69 5.39
N GLY A 129 3.61 -16.28 4.33
CA GLY A 129 2.86 -17.16 3.43
C GLY A 129 1.68 -16.46 2.76
N SER A 130 1.83 -15.17 2.42
CA SER A 130 0.78 -14.35 1.82
C SER A 130 0.14 -15.02 0.61
N THR A 131 -1.18 -15.14 0.63
CA THR A 131 -1.97 -15.76 -0.43
C THR A 131 -3.23 -14.97 -0.68
N LEU A 132 -3.62 -14.84 -1.94
CA LEU A 132 -4.91 -14.29 -2.35
C LEU A 132 -5.75 -15.43 -2.96
N LYS A 133 -7.02 -15.51 -2.58
CA LYS A 133 -7.95 -16.53 -3.09
C LYS A 133 -9.18 -15.84 -3.67
N TYR A 134 -9.49 -16.15 -4.92
CA TYR A 134 -10.66 -15.60 -5.58
C TYR A 134 -11.95 -16.16 -4.97
N ASN A 135 -12.84 -15.26 -4.58
CA ASN A 135 -14.18 -15.55 -4.13
C ASN A 135 -15.16 -15.17 -5.25
N ALA A 136 -15.74 -16.17 -5.89
CA ALA A 136 -16.65 -15.96 -7.03
C ALA A 136 -18.00 -15.32 -6.62
N GLU A 137 -18.40 -15.44 -5.34
CA GLU A 137 -19.65 -14.85 -4.84
C GLU A 137 -19.53 -13.32 -4.72
N THR A 138 -18.36 -12.84 -4.31
CA THR A 138 -18.08 -11.39 -4.14
C THR A 138 -17.37 -10.78 -5.34
N GLY A 139 -16.76 -11.59 -6.20
CA GLY A 139 -15.93 -11.14 -7.32
C GLY A 139 -14.62 -10.49 -6.86
N THR A 140 -14.12 -10.84 -5.69
CA THR A 140 -12.90 -10.27 -5.07
C THR A 140 -11.92 -11.36 -4.68
N TYR A 141 -10.70 -10.94 -4.36
CA TYR A 141 -9.64 -11.79 -3.81
C TYR A 141 -9.55 -11.59 -2.31
N ASP A 142 -9.84 -12.62 -1.53
CA ASP A 142 -9.67 -12.64 -0.07
C ASP A 142 -8.18 -12.82 0.25
N TYR A 143 -7.65 -12.00 1.17
CA TYR A 143 -6.25 -12.03 1.56
C TYR A 143 -5.99 -12.87 2.80
N TYR A 144 -4.94 -13.68 2.74
CA TYR A 144 -4.52 -14.59 3.81
C TYR A 144 -3.06 -14.36 4.17
N GLU A 145 -2.76 -14.41 5.47
CA GLU A 145 -1.42 -14.45 6.04
C GLU A 145 -1.34 -15.49 7.14
N TYR A 146 -0.19 -16.12 7.32
CA TYR A 146 0.03 -17.15 8.35
C TYR A 146 -1.02 -18.25 8.34
N GLY A 147 -1.56 -18.59 7.18
CA GLY A 147 -2.57 -19.63 6.98
C GLY A 147 -4.01 -19.22 7.33
N SER A 148 -4.26 -18.00 7.79
CA SER A 148 -5.57 -17.50 8.17
C SER A 148 -5.98 -16.29 7.33
N ALA A 149 -7.30 -16.06 7.17
CA ALA A 149 -7.81 -14.85 6.54
C ALA A 149 -7.36 -13.62 7.34
N HIS A 150 -6.87 -12.60 6.63
CA HIS A 150 -6.53 -11.31 7.22
C HIS A 150 -7.81 -10.51 7.42
N VAL A 151 -8.17 -10.27 8.67
CA VAL A 151 -9.44 -9.62 9.02
C VAL A 151 -9.22 -8.27 9.69
N ASP A 152 -10.19 -7.38 9.55
CA ASP A 152 -10.24 -6.10 10.26
C ASP A 152 -11.14 -6.22 11.51
N PRO A 153 -10.55 -6.28 12.72
CA PRO A 153 -11.33 -6.39 13.94
C PRO A 153 -12.21 -5.17 14.24
N ALA A 154 -11.91 -4.03 13.65
CA ALA A 154 -12.70 -2.81 13.81
C ALA A 154 -13.95 -2.78 12.94
N HIS A 155 -14.03 -3.69 11.94
CA HIS A 155 -15.17 -3.83 11.04
C HIS A 155 -15.71 -5.27 11.05
N ASP A 156 -16.19 -5.72 12.18
CA ASP A 156 -16.84 -7.03 12.38
C ASP A 156 -16.02 -8.23 11.86
N ASN A 157 -14.70 -8.14 11.93
CA ASN A 157 -13.76 -9.10 11.36
C ASN A 157 -13.96 -9.34 9.85
N ALA A 158 -14.35 -8.30 9.12
CA ALA A 158 -14.41 -8.37 7.67
C ALA A 158 -13.06 -8.77 7.08
N VAL A 159 -13.07 -9.69 6.13
CA VAL A 159 -11.86 -10.14 5.43
C VAL A 159 -11.35 -9.00 4.54
N LEU A 160 -10.04 -8.77 4.56
CA LEU A 160 -9.40 -7.85 3.62
C LEU A 160 -9.48 -8.41 2.22
N THR A 161 -10.11 -7.66 1.31
CA THR A 161 -10.37 -8.09 -0.06
C THR A 161 -9.87 -7.11 -1.09
N PHE A 162 -9.57 -7.61 -2.29
CA PHE A 162 -9.11 -6.81 -3.43
C PHE A 162 -9.88 -7.18 -4.68
N LYS A 163 -10.39 -6.20 -5.42
CA LYS A 163 -11.06 -6.44 -6.71
C LYS A 163 -10.06 -6.79 -7.81
N ASN A 164 -8.93 -6.09 -7.81
CA ASN A 164 -7.87 -6.25 -8.79
C ASN A 164 -6.53 -6.47 -8.10
N VAL A 165 -5.64 -7.24 -8.71
CA VAL A 165 -4.29 -7.49 -8.24
C VAL A 165 -3.31 -7.26 -9.38
N ILE A 166 -2.23 -6.54 -9.11
CA ILE A 166 -1.11 -6.39 -10.04
C ILE A 166 0.11 -7.06 -9.40
N LEU A 167 0.69 -8.03 -10.08
CA LEU A 167 1.95 -8.64 -9.71
C LEU A 167 3.05 -8.03 -10.58
N GLN A 168 3.76 -7.08 -10.01
CA GLN A 168 4.85 -6.38 -10.68
C GLN A 168 6.17 -7.13 -10.46
N ASN A 169 6.85 -7.47 -11.55
CA ASN A 169 8.22 -7.97 -11.49
C ASN A 169 9.18 -6.78 -11.36
N CYS A 170 9.75 -6.60 -10.19
CA CYS A 170 10.72 -5.54 -9.93
C CYS A 170 12.07 -6.12 -9.47
N THR A 171 13.14 -5.38 -9.69
CA THR A 171 14.44 -5.71 -9.09
C THR A 171 14.40 -5.44 -7.60
N PHE A 172 15.17 -6.20 -6.85
CA PHE A 172 15.37 -5.95 -5.43
C PHE A 172 16.81 -6.28 -5.05
N SER A 173 17.29 -5.63 -4.00
CA SER A 173 18.63 -5.86 -3.46
C SER A 173 18.65 -5.58 -1.96
N GLN A 174 19.66 -6.11 -1.29
CA GLN A 174 19.94 -5.71 0.09
C GLN A 174 20.49 -4.29 0.10
N LEU A 175 19.88 -3.42 0.90
CA LEU A 175 20.23 -2.00 0.99
C LEU A 175 21.38 -1.74 1.96
N ASP A 176 21.45 -2.50 3.06
CA ASP A 176 22.45 -2.34 4.10
C ASP A 176 22.81 -3.66 4.80
N ASP A 177 23.81 -3.59 5.68
CA ASP A 177 24.31 -4.75 6.43
C ASP A 177 23.31 -5.30 7.46
N ASN A 178 22.25 -4.57 7.77
CA ASN A 178 21.16 -5.02 8.65
C ASN A 178 20.12 -5.89 7.90
N GLY A 179 20.31 -6.11 6.60
CA GLY A 179 19.42 -6.94 5.79
C GLY A 179 18.16 -6.23 5.32
N TYR A 180 18.08 -4.89 5.40
CA TYR A 180 16.96 -4.16 4.80
C TYR A 180 17.02 -4.27 3.29
N MET A 181 15.85 -4.54 2.70
CA MET A 181 15.71 -4.68 1.26
C MET A 181 15.16 -3.41 0.63
N ILE A 182 15.62 -3.10 -0.58
CA ILE A 182 15.01 -2.12 -1.46
C ILE A 182 14.40 -2.84 -2.66
N TYR A 183 13.15 -2.51 -2.95
CA TYR A 183 12.40 -2.99 -4.12
C TYR A 183 12.23 -1.82 -5.08
N ASN A 184 12.66 -1.99 -6.32
CA ASN A 184 12.56 -0.96 -7.35
C ASN A 184 11.19 -1.01 -8.01
N ALA A 185 10.16 -0.67 -7.23
CA ALA A 185 8.76 -0.78 -7.60
C ALA A 185 8.31 0.27 -8.64
N ILE A 186 9.16 1.25 -8.94
CA ILE A 186 8.91 2.29 -9.95
C ILE A 186 9.63 2.05 -11.29
N ASP A 187 10.35 0.93 -11.43
CA ASP A 187 10.90 0.51 -12.73
C ASP A 187 9.77 0.28 -13.74
N SER A 188 9.98 0.70 -14.97
CA SER A 188 9.04 0.51 -16.07
C SER A 188 9.59 -0.47 -17.13
N GLY A 189 8.70 -0.92 -18.02
CA GLY A 189 9.06 -1.83 -19.12
C GLY A 189 9.36 -3.26 -18.69
N ARG A 190 8.85 -3.69 -17.55
CA ARG A 190 9.02 -5.04 -17.01
C ARG A 190 7.73 -5.84 -17.13
N ASP A 191 7.87 -7.16 -17.16
CA ASP A 191 6.72 -8.07 -17.18
C ASP A 191 5.95 -7.98 -15.86
N ALA A 192 4.65 -7.98 -15.96
CA ALA A 192 3.73 -7.99 -14.82
C ALA A 192 2.50 -8.82 -15.16
N TYR A 193 1.67 -9.11 -14.16
CA TYR A 193 0.35 -9.69 -14.35
C TYR A 193 -0.71 -8.74 -13.80
N TYR A 194 -1.71 -8.45 -14.62
CA TYR A 194 -2.97 -7.87 -14.16
C TYR A 194 -3.96 -9.00 -13.93
N ILE A 195 -4.56 -9.03 -12.73
CA ILE A 195 -5.38 -10.14 -12.27
C ILE A 195 -6.71 -9.59 -11.77
N THR A 196 -7.80 -10.12 -12.34
CA THR A 196 -9.17 -9.79 -11.96
C THR A 196 -10.10 -10.94 -12.28
N ASN A 197 -11.23 -11.07 -11.59
CA ASN A 197 -12.28 -12.07 -11.86
C ASN A 197 -11.75 -13.51 -11.98
N GLY A 198 -10.77 -13.90 -11.17
CA GLY A 198 -10.19 -15.24 -11.19
C GLY A 198 -9.27 -15.54 -12.37
N LYS A 199 -8.89 -14.53 -13.15
CA LYS A 199 -8.05 -14.62 -14.35
C LYS A 199 -6.87 -13.66 -14.26
N ALA A 200 -5.78 -14.02 -14.94
CA ALA A 200 -4.59 -13.18 -15.09
C ALA A 200 -4.22 -13.02 -16.56
N VAL A 201 -3.75 -11.83 -16.91
CA VAL A 201 -3.15 -11.53 -18.22
C VAL A 201 -1.76 -10.94 -18.01
N GLU A 202 -0.85 -11.29 -18.90
CA GLU A 202 0.47 -10.63 -18.97
C GLU A 202 0.30 -9.18 -19.42
N VAL A 203 1.02 -8.28 -18.75
CA VAL A 203 1.07 -6.86 -19.09
C VAL A 203 2.50 -6.36 -18.94
N THR A 204 2.79 -5.20 -19.48
CA THR A 204 4.05 -4.49 -19.24
C THR A 204 3.77 -3.36 -18.25
N TRP A 205 4.57 -3.35 -17.20
CA TRP A 205 4.52 -2.32 -16.16
C TRP A 205 5.36 -1.11 -16.51
#